data_5744d255f7cd216bb76b9525152fbd1e
#
_entry.id   5744d255f7cd216bb76b9525152fbd1e
#
_cell.length_a   1.000
_cell.length_b   1.000
_cell.length_c   1.000
_cell.angle_alpha   90.00
_cell.angle_beta   90.00
_cell.angle_gamma   90.00
#
_symmetry.space_group_name_H-M   'P 1'
#
loop_
_entity.id
_entity.type
_entity.pdbx_description
1 polymer ?
#
loop_
_entity_poly.entity_id
_entity_poly.type
_entity_poly.pdbx_seq_one_letter_code
_entity_poly.pdbx_strand_id
1 'polypeptide(L)'
;MIRKEVFIRNDIEVNEELIYDCSKKVMQLINVDREKIKRKIVQECFNKEFCFQTNNLNKKNDIGEITLSVKNKDISVEFINNSIEKFKQDINLLYDATYLDAPMVIADLDHPFIQRNIVCNHRQDIVKKFLNKNHDISIVDEAIADERLDKVMASLNKVVKGKVNSDRRKIVINIEGVEEPVNIQNLSSGMKSFAILKTIILNGYIKDRSVLILDEPEIHLHPKWQIILADVIIQLQKEYEITCVINTHSPYFLNAIEVFAEKEKISDRCKYYLAEKSGITDVSFSIDRIYELLSDAFDTLDEIQGEE
;
A
#
# COMPACT_ATOMS: atom_id res chain seq x y z
N MET A 1 -30.20 16.59 -9.42
CA MET A 1 -31.38 15.94 -8.79
C MET A 1 -30.86 14.91 -7.79
N ILE A 2 -30.90 15.20 -6.48
CA ILE A 2 -30.50 14.25 -5.44
C ILE A 2 -31.61 13.21 -5.36
N ARG A 3 -31.33 11.95 -5.65
CA ARG A 3 -32.33 10.89 -5.63
C ARG A 3 -32.84 10.68 -4.19
N LYS A 4 -34.14 10.59 -4.01
CA LYS A 4 -34.80 10.30 -2.72
C LYS A 4 -34.23 9.05 -2.02
N GLU A 5 -33.70 8.11 -2.78
CA GLU A 5 -33.13 6.83 -2.30
C GLU A 5 -31.92 6.97 -1.36
N VAL A 6 -31.18 8.10 -1.41
CA VAL A 6 -30.02 8.36 -0.53
C VAL A 6 -30.46 8.62 0.92
N PHE A 7 -31.68 9.07 1.14
CA PHE A 7 -32.20 9.45 2.45
C PHE A 7 -32.99 8.34 3.16
N ILE A 8 -33.49 7.33 2.42
CA ILE A 8 -34.38 6.29 2.94
C ILE A 8 -33.67 5.31 3.91
N ARG A 9 -32.32 5.24 3.88
CA ARG A 9 -31.56 4.30 4.74
C ARG A 9 -31.37 4.74 6.20
N ASN A 10 -31.77 5.94 6.59
CA ASN A 10 -31.48 6.50 7.90
C ASN A 10 -32.72 6.98 8.69
N ASP A 11 -33.93 6.50 8.36
CA ASP A 11 -35.18 6.91 9.01
C ASP A 11 -35.35 8.45 9.11
N ILE A 12 -34.82 9.20 8.17
CA ILE A 12 -34.91 10.65 8.10
C ILE A 12 -36.13 10.98 7.22
N GLU A 13 -37.11 11.62 7.79
CA GLU A 13 -38.28 12.13 7.05
C GLU A 13 -37.81 13.22 6.07
N VAL A 14 -37.93 12.95 4.76
CA VAL A 14 -37.47 13.86 3.70
C VAL A 14 -38.59 14.85 3.39
N ASN A 15 -38.49 16.06 3.91
CA ASN A 15 -39.40 17.18 3.61
C ASN A 15 -38.73 18.19 2.65
N GLU A 16 -39.51 19.13 2.12
CA GLU A 16 -39.04 20.15 1.18
C GLU A 16 -37.95 21.05 1.78
N GLU A 17 -38.02 21.33 3.06
CA GLU A 17 -37.06 22.17 3.79
C GLU A 17 -35.71 21.49 3.89
N LEU A 18 -35.68 20.18 4.18
CA LEU A 18 -34.44 19.40 4.20
C LEU A 18 -33.80 19.31 2.81
N ILE A 19 -34.60 19.14 1.75
CA ILE A 19 -34.11 19.15 0.36
C ILE A 19 -33.52 20.51 0.02
N TYR A 20 -34.19 21.60 0.42
CA TYR A 20 -33.70 22.98 0.20
C TYR A 20 -32.38 23.22 0.94
N ASP A 21 -32.27 22.85 2.20
CA ASP A 21 -31.05 23.01 3.01
C ASP A 21 -29.90 22.19 2.50
N CYS A 22 -30.14 20.93 2.10
CA CYS A 22 -29.13 20.10 1.47
C CYS A 22 -28.66 20.68 0.12
N SER A 23 -29.61 21.17 -0.69
CA SER A 23 -29.29 21.82 -1.97
C SER A 23 -28.46 23.11 -1.78
N LYS A 24 -28.80 23.92 -0.77
CA LYS A 24 -28.06 25.13 -0.41
C LYS A 24 -26.65 24.82 0.08
N LYS A 25 -26.46 23.78 0.90
CA LYS A 25 -25.14 23.31 1.34
C LYS A 25 -24.32 22.76 0.18
N VAL A 26 -24.91 22.00 -0.73
CA VAL A 26 -24.27 21.52 -1.95
C VAL A 26 -23.85 22.69 -2.86
N MET A 27 -24.73 23.69 -3.04
CA MET A 27 -24.40 24.90 -3.79
C MET A 27 -23.29 25.72 -3.14
N GLN A 28 -23.25 25.80 -1.82
CA GLN A 28 -22.15 26.44 -1.08
C GLN A 28 -20.83 25.67 -1.28
N LEU A 29 -20.87 24.32 -1.28
CA LEU A 29 -19.71 23.48 -1.56
C LEU A 29 -19.22 23.58 -3.01
N ILE A 30 -20.12 23.80 -3.97
CA ILE A 30 -19.78 24.00 -5.39
C ILE A 30 -19.08 25.35 -5.60
N ASN A 31 -19.45 26.37 -4.82
CA ASN A 31 -18.84 27.71 -4.86
C ASN A 31 -17.57 27.84 -4.00
N VAL A 32 -17.21 26.81 -3.23
CA VAL A 32 -15.93 26.82 -2.51
C VAL A 32 -14.79 26.55 -3.50
N ASP A 33 -13.76 27.32 -3.38
CA ASP A 33 -12.50 27.18 -4.13
C ASP A 33 -12.00 25.72 -4.04
N ARG A 34 -12.09 24.99 -5.17
CA ARG A 34 -11.71 23.58 -5.25
C ARG A 34 -10.25 23.38 -4.85
N GLU A 35 -9.37 24.31 -5.16
CA GLU A 35 -7.95 24.27 -4.79
C GLU A 35 -7.78 24.38 -3.26
N LYS A 36 -8.57 25.21 -2.61
CA LYS A 36 -8.55 25.33 -1.14
C LYS A 36 -9.01 24.04 -0.45
N ILE A 37 -10.02 23.36 -0.98
CA ILE A 37 -10.48 22.06 -0.46
C ILE A 37 -9.40 20.99 -0.67
N LYS A 38 -8.85 20.90 -1.86
CA LYS A 38 -7.78 19.94 -2.17
C LYS A 38 -6.58 20.14 -1.23
N ARG A 39 -6.12 21.37 -1.09
CA ARG A 39 -5.01 21.73 -0.20
C ARG A 39 -5.31 21.30 1.25
N LYS A 40 -6.54 21.52 1.74
CA LYS A 40 -6.93 21.07 3.08
C LYS A 40 -6.94 19.56 3.22
N ILE A 41 -7.44 18.82 2.24
CA ILE A 41 -7.43 17.34 2.25
C ILE A 41 -5.98 16.84 2.23
N VAL A 42 -5.13 17.38 1.37
CA VAL A 42 -3.72 17.01 1.28
C VAL A 42 -2.99 17.30 2.60
N GLN A 43 -3.24 18.47 3.22
CA GLN A 43 -2.69 18.81 4.54
C GLN A 43 -3.08 17.77 5.60
N GLU A 44 -4.36 17.37 5.63
CA GLU A 44 -4.85 16.36 6.58
C GLU A 44 -4.22 14.97 6.34
N CYS A 45 -4.00 14.58 5.06
CA CYS A 45 -3.29 13.35 4.75
C CYS A 45 -1.86 13.38 5.32
N PHE A 46 -1.10 14.44 5.04
CA PHE A 46 0.26 14.59 5.54
C PHE A 46 0.32 14.69 7.06
N ASN A 47 -0.60 15.42 7.69
CA ASN A 47 -0.66 15.52 9.15
C ASN A 47 -0.83 14.14 9.81
N LYS A 48 -1.66 13.28 9.23
CA LYS A 48 -1.90 11.93 9.75
C LYS A 48 -0.75 10.98 9.46
N GLU A 49 -0.13 11.11 8.29
CA GLU A 49 0.98 10.25 7.90
C GLU A 49 2.25 10.56 8.69
N PHE A 50 2.56 11.84 8.83
CA PHE A 50 3.81 12.32 9.47
C PHE A 50 3.62 12.84 10.90
N CYS A 51 2.52 12.51 11.56
CA CYS A 51 2.25 12.94 12.95
C CYS A 51 2.45 14.45 13.15
N PHE A 52 1.99 15.27 12.19
CA PHE A 52 2.13 16.74 12.17
C PHE A 52 3.57 17.25 12.04
N GLN A 53 4.53 16.41 11.65
CA GLN A 53 5.92 16.80 11.44
C GLN A 53 6.28 16.75 9.95
N THR A 54 5.89 17.77 9.20
CA THR A 54 6.13 17.87 7.76
C THR A 54 7.26 18.82 7.38
N ASN A 55 7.91 19.46 8.37
CA ASN A 55 9.07 20.32 8.15
C ASN A 55 10.35 19.52 7.92
N ASN A 56 11.33 20.19 7.32
CA ASN A 56 12.69 19.70 7.31
C ASN A 56 13.23 19.66 8.74
N LEU A 57 13.53 18.44 9.25
CA LEU A 57 14.02 18.25 10.62
C LEU A 57 15.48 18.68 10.80
N ASN A 58 16.27 18.73 9.72
CA ASN A 58 17.69 19.10 9.77
C ASN A 58 17.91 20.61 9.84
N LYS A 59 16.96 21.41 9.34
CA LYS A 59 17.05 22.85 9.32
C LYS A 59 15.68 23.49 9.62
N LYS A 60 15.57 24.10 10.78
CA LYS A 60 14.31 24.56 11.38
C LYS A 60 13.50 25.56 10.53
N ASN A 61 14.13 26.21 9.58
CA ASN A 61 13.50 27.25 8.73
C ASN A 61 13.53 26.89 7.22
N ASP A 62 13.96 25.68 6.86
CA ASP A 62 13.98 25.29 5.45
C ASP A 62 12.59 24.78 5.00
N ILE A 63 12.31 25.03 3.74
CA ILE A 63 11.13 24.54 3.06
C ILE A 63 11.25 23.02 2.94
N GLY A 64 10.25 22.29 3.42
CA GLY A 64 10.07 20.88 3.08
C GLY A 64 9.38 20.80 1.73
N GLU A 65 9.93 20.06 0.78
CA GLU A 65 9.33 19.87 -0.54
C GLU A 65 9.20 18.39 -0.86
N ILE A 66 8.05 18.01 -1.40
CA ILE A 66 7.82 16.68 -1.98
C ILE A 66 7.28 16.88 -3.39
N THR A 67 7.95 16.29 -4.37
CA THR A 67 7.53 16.32 -5.77
C THR A 67 7.42 14.91 -6.33
N LEU A 68 6.27 14.59 -6.90
CA LEU A 68 6.01 13.39 -7.67
C LEU A 68 5.90 13.75 -9.15
N SER A 69 6.84 13.25 -9.96
CA SER A 69 6.86 13.48 -11.41
C SER A 69 6.38 12.23 -12.16
N VAL A 70 5.38 12.39 -12.99
CA VAL A 70 4.82 11.33 -13.84
C VAL A 70 4.70 11.84 -15.26
N LYS A 71 5.47 11.26 -16.21
CA LYS A 71 5.43 11.65 -17.63
C LYS A 71 5.54 13.16 -17.85
N ASN A 72 6.54 13.81 -17.24
CA ASN A 72 6.81 15.25 -17.29
C ASN A 72 5.68 16.15 -16.75
N LYS A 73 4.85 15.62 -15.85
CA LYS A 73 3.85 16.38 -15.09
C LYS A 73 4.09 16.16 -13.62
N ASP A 74 3.94 17.22 -12.84
CA ASP A 74 4.30 17.22 -11.44
C ASP A 74 3.09 17.36 -10.53
N ILE A 75 3.19 16.70 -9.39
CA ILE A 75 2.43 17.00 -8.18
C ILE A 75 3.45 17.43 -7.15
N SER A 76 3.41 18.66 -6.69
CA SER A 76 4.36 19.16 -5.70
C SER A 76 3.67 19.80 -4.51
N VAL A 77 4.27 19.61 -3.35
CA VAL A 77 3.81 20.17 -2.07
C VAL A 77 4.99 20.79 -1.37
N GLU A 78 4.90 22.07 -1.05
CA GLU A 78 5.88 22.78 -0.22
C GLU A 78 5.30 23.02 1.18
N PHE A 79 6.10 22.73 2.22
CA PHE A 79 5.73 22.91 3.61
C PHE A 79 6.59 23.96 4.29
N ILE A 80 5.94 24.84 5.06
CA ILE A 80 6.59 25.77 5.98
C ILE A 80 5.86 25.67 7.32
N ASN A 81 6.58 25.54 8.41
CA ASN A 81 6.01 25.42 9.75
C ASN A 81 4.90 24.35 9.86
N ASN A 82 5.13 23.17 9.29
CA ASN A 82 4.19 22.03 9.22
C ASN A 82 2.89 22.34 8.48
N SER A 83 2.84 23.38 7.70
CA SER A 83 1.68 23.75 6.90
C SER A 83 2.02 23.81 5.43
N ILE A 84 1.09 23.41 4.56
CA ILE A 84 1.28 23.53 3.12
C ILE A 84 1.30 25.01 2.74
N GLU A 85 2.42 25.47 2.21
CA GLU A 85 2.57 26.80 1.65
C GLU A 85 2.16 26.84 0.17
N LYS A 86 2.63 25.86 -0.61
CA LYS A 86 2.23 25.70 -2.00
C LYS A 86 1.80 24.27 -2.30
N PHE A 87 0.80 24.15 -3.16
CA PHE A 87 0.34 22.90 -3.71
C PHE A 87 0.10 23.07 -5.21
N LYS A 88 0.76 22.22 -6.00
CA LYS A 88 0.63 22.19 -7.45
C LYS A 88 0.25 20.77 -7.88
N GLN A 89 -0.71 20.65 -8.78
CA GLN A 89 -1.15 19.37 -9.33
C GLN A 89 -1.40 19.50 -10.83
N ASP A 90 -0.45 19.05 -11.63
CA ASP A 90 -0.53 19.08 -13.10
C ASP A 90 -1.18 17.82 -13.69
N ILE A 91 -1.39 16.79 -12.88
CA ILE A 91 -1.98 15.52 -13.29
C ILE A 91 -2.95 14.99 -12.23
N ASN A 92 -4.04 14.38 -12.69
CA ASN A 92 -4.90 13.57 -11.82
C ASN A 92 -4.41 12.13 -11.85
N LEU A 93 -4.06 11.58 -10.69
CA LEU A 93 -3.75 10.17 -10.55
C LEU A 93 -5.06 9.38 -10.58
N LEU A 94 -5.19 8.48 -11.55
CA LEU A 94 -6.40 7.67 -11.77
C LEU A 94 -6.30 6.28 -11.13
N TYR A 95 -5.09 5.90 -10.70
CA TYR A 95 -4.81 4.58 -10.17
C TYR A 95 -4.64 4.64 -8.66
N ASP A 96 -5.17 3.61 -8.01
CA ASP A 96 -5.05 3.45 -6.57
C ASP A 96 -3.66 2.96 -6.19
N ALA A 97 -3.16 3.44 -5.06
CA ALA A 97 -1.91 2.99 -4.47
C ALA A 97 -2.19 2.22 -3.18
N THR A 98 -1.48 1.11 -2.99
CA THR A 98 -1.54 0.31 -1.78
C THR A 98 -0.15 0.28 -1.16
N TYR A 99 -0.01 0.80 0.06
CA TYR A 99 1.24 0.84 0.80
C TYR A 99 1.21 -0.11 1.99
N LEU A 100 2.13 -1.08 2.00
CA LEU A 100 2.28 -2.08 3.06
C LEU A 100 3.64 -1.89 3.73
N ASP A 101 3.64 -1.46 4.99
CA ASP A 101 4.85 -1.24 5.81
C ASP A 101 5.15 -2.39 6.77
N ALA A 102 4.16 -3.13 7.22
CA ALA A 102 4.35 -4.25 8.14
C ALA A 102 3.05 -5.01 8.43
N PRO A 103 3.11 -6.24 8.97
CA PRO A 103 1.94 -7.02 9.37
C PRO A 103 1.22 -6.46 10.61
N MET A 104 1.75 -5.41 11.23
CA MET A 104 1.23 -4.79 12.46
C MET A 104 -0.18 -4.18 12.28
N VAL A 105 -0.55 -3.87 11.06
CA VAL A 105 -1.88 -3.38 10.69
C VAL A 105 -3.02 -4.30 11.20
N ILE A 106 -2.72 -5.59 11.39
CA ILE A 106 -3.71 -6.55 11.94
C ILE A 106 -4.10 -6.21 13.38
N ALA A 107 -3.22 -5.62 14.17
CA ALA A 107 -3.55 -5.17 15.52
C ALA A 107 -4.62 -4.06 15.53
N ASP A 108 -4.67 -3.27 14.45
CA ASP A 108 -5.61 -2.16 14.31
C ASP A 108 -6.99 -2.59 13.78
N LEU A 109 -7.16 -3.85 13.35
CA LEU A 109 -8.41 -4.35 12.78
C LEU A 109 -9.60 -4.29 13.75
N ASP A 110 -9.35 -4.41 15.05
CA ASP A 110 -10.39 -4.37 16.09
C ASP A 110 -10.75 -2.94 16.53
N HIS A 111 -10.13 -1.90 15.95
CA HIS A 111 -10.35 -0.52 16.38
C HIS A 111 -11.64 0.07 15.77
N PRO A 112 -12.68 0.36 16.56
CA PRO A 112 -14.01 0.74 16.04
C PRO A 112 -14.03 2.10 15.32
N PHE A 113 -12.98 2.92 15.46
CA PHE A 113 -12.91 4.27 14.87
C PHE A 113 -12.31 4.33 13.47
N ILE A 114 -11.68 3.25 12.98
CA ILE A 114 -10.98 3.25 11.69
C ILE A 114 -11.95 3.41 10.51
N GLN A 115 -13.15 2.84 10.62
CA GLN A 115 -14.14 2.83 9.54
C GLN A 115 -14.81 4.20 9.27
N ARG A 116 -14.69 5.20 10.16
CA ARG A 116 -15.41 6.48 10.10
C ARG A 116 -14.59 7.66 9.57
N ASN A 117 -13.30 7.51 9.37
CA ASN A 117 -12.44 8.61 8.92
C ASN A 117 -12.52 8.80 7.41
N ILE A 118 -12.82 10.01 6.96
CA ILE A 118 -12.82 10.41 5.54
C ILE A 118 -11.39 10.40 5.00
N VAL A 119 -10.45 10.91 5.79
CA VAL A 119 -9.01 10.89 5.50
C VAL A 119 -8.34 9.91 6.46
N CYS A 120 -7.60 8.97 5.96
CA CYS A 120 -6.87 7.98 6.74
C CYS A 120 -5.38 8.00 6.38
N ASN A 121 -4.54 7.53 7.31
CA ASN A 121 -3.17 7.19 7.00
C ASN A 121 -3.11 5.85 6.25
N HIS A 122 -1.92 5.47 5.74
CA HIS A 122 -1.75 4.22 4.97
C HIS A 122 -2.23 2.97 5.73
N ARG A 123 -2.01 2.86 7.04
CA ARG A 123 -2.46 1.70 7.85
C ARG A 123 -3.98 1.60 7.91
N GLN A 124 -4.66 2.73 8.10
CA GLN A 124 -6.13 2.77 8.09
C GLN A 124 -6.68 2.44 6.70
N ASP A 125 -5.99 2.84 5.63
CA ASP A 125 -6.35 2.48 4.27
C ASP A 125 -6.24 0.97 4.04
N ILE A 126 -5.15 0.34 4.49
CA ILE A 126 -4.98 -1.11 4.44
C ILE A 126 -6.08 -1.84 5.22
N VAL A 127 -6.43 -1.37 6.42
CA VAL A 127 -7.54 -1.96 7.19
C VAL A 127 -8.86 -1.87 6.42
N LYS A 128 -9.15 -0.74 5.77
CA LYS A 128 -10.34 -0.60 4.92
C LYS A 128 -10.32 -1.56 3.74
N LYS A 129 -9.20 -1.66 3.04
CA LYS A 129 -8.99 -2.58 1.91
C LYS A 129 -9.08 -4.05 2.32
N PHE A 130 -8.63 -4.36 3.53
CA PHE A 130 -8.70 -5.71 4.08
C PHE A 130 -10.14 -6.11 4.45
N LEU A 131 -10.91 -5.20 5.05
CA LEU A 131 -12.25 -5.50 5.56
C LEU A 131 -13.34 -5.41 4.49
N ASN A 132 -13.15 -4.67 3.41
CA ASN A 132 -14.19 -4.38 2.43
C ASN A 132 -13.78 -4.85 1.04
N LYS A 133 -14.75 -5.34 0.28
CA LYS A 133 -14.57 -5.56 -1.15
C LYS A 133 -14.58 -4.24 -1.91
N ASN A 134 -13.77 -4.16 -2.95
CA ASN A 134 -13.82 -3.04 -3.88
C ASN A 134 -15.07 -3.18 -4.77
N HIS A 135 -15.99 -2.22 -4.66
CA HIS A 135 -17.25 -2.22 -5.42
C HIS A 135 -17.11 -1.60 -6.83
N ASP A 136 -15.94 -1.05 -7.16
CA ASP A 136 -15.66 -0.44 -8.46
C ASP A 136 -15.23 -1.46 -9.54
N ILE A 137 -15.34 -2.76 -9.24
CA ILE A 137 -15.00 -3.83 -10.18
C ILE A 137 -16.25 -4.16 -11.02
N SER A 138 -16.11 -4.14 -12.34
CA SER A 138 -17.16 -4.59 -13.23
C SER A 138 -17.26 -6.13 -13.23
N ILE A 139 -18.45 -6.66 -13.53
CA ILE A 139 -18.69 -8.12 -13.64
C ILE A 139 -17.76 -8.76 -14.70
N VAL A 140 -17.39 -8.00 -15.74
CA VAL A 140 -16.48 -8.46 -16.80
C VAL A 140 -15.05 -8.56 -16.28
N ASP A 141 -14.62 -7.57 -15.49
CA ASP A 141 -13.28 -7.57 -14.85
C ASP A 141 -13.16 -8.72 -13.84
N GLU A 142 -14.23 -9.05 -13.13
CA GLU A 142 -14.28 -10.16 -12.17
C GLU A 142 -14.07 -11.52 -12.87
N ALA A 143 -14.68 -11.74 -14.04
CA ALA A 143 -14.55 -12.98 -14.81
C ALA A 143 -13.15 -13.15 -15.45
N ILE A 144 -12.51 -12.07 -15.90
CA ILE A 144 -11.15 -12.10 -16.48
C ILE A 144 -10.09 -12.23 -15.36
N ALA A 145 -10.38 -11.68 -14.18
CA ALA A 145 -9.48 -11.75 -13.04
C ALA A 145 -9.27 -13.19 -12.54
N ASP A 146 -10.24 -14.07 -12.68
CA ASP A 146 -10.18 -15.43 -12.12
C ASP A 146 -9.00 -16.25 -12.66
N GLU A 147 -8.73 -16.24 -13.98
CA GLU A 147 -7.64 -17.02 -14.57
C GLU A 147 -6.24 -16.46 -14.24
N ARG A 148 -6.10 -15.13 -14.21
CA ARG A 148 -4.84 -14.46 -13.82
C ARG A 148 -4.56 -14.66 -12.34
N LEU A 149 -5.61 -14.64 -11.54
CA LEU A 149 -5.54 -14.77 -10.10
C LEU A 149 -5.06 -16.16 -9.67
N ASP A 150 -5.38 -17.22 -10.41
CA ASP A 150 -5.05 -18.60 -10.05
C ASP A 150 -3.54 -18.82 -9.85
N LYS A 151 -2.68 -18.24 -10.70
CA LYS A 151 -1.22 -18.35 -10.56
C LYS A 151 -0.72 -17.67 -9.29
N VAL A 152 -1.18 -16.44 -9.05
CA VAL A 152 -0.83 -15.67 -7.85
C VAL A 152 -1.32 -16.40 -6.60
N MET A 153 -2.57 -16.89 -6.63
CA MET A 153 -3.16 -17.64 -5.52
C MET A 153 -2.44 -18.96 -5.27
N ALA A 154 -1.95 -19.64 -6.30
CA ALA A 154 -1.18 -20.89 -6.14
C ALA A 154 0.10 -20.64 -5.31
N SER A 155 0.78 -19.52 -5.53
CA SER A 155 1.98 -19.15 -4.74
C SER A 155 1.60 -18.71 -3.32
N LEU A 156 0.58 -17.88 -3.15
CA LEU A 156 0.09 -17.46 -1.83
C LEU A 156 -0.42 -18.64 -0.99
N ASN A 157 -1.06 -19.62 -1.62
CA ASN A 157 -1.57 -20.82 -0.96
C ASN A 157 -0.46 -21.76 -0.44
N LYS A 158 0.79 -21.61 -0.88
CA LYS A 158 1.93 -22.33 -0.28
C LYS A 158 2.18 -21.93 1.18
N VAL A 159 1.79 -20.71 1.55
CA VAL A 159 1.97 -20.16 2.90
C VAL A 159 0.63 -20.08 3.66
N VAL A 160 -0.41 -19.56 3.02
CA VAL A 160 -1.73 -19.33 3.62
C VAL A 160 -2.80 -20.01 2.77
N LYS A 161 -3.12 -21.26 3.04
CA LYS A 161 -4.08 -22.04 2.24
C LYS A 161 -5.55 -21.63 2.42
N GLY A 162 -5.90 -21.01 3.55
CA GLY A 162 -7.27 -20.64 3.88
C GLY A 162 -7.74 -19.32 3.28
N LYS A 163 -9.04 -19.05 3.41
CA LYS A 163 -9.65 -17.75 3.17
C LYS A 163 -9.87 -17.06 4.50
N VAL A 164 -9.65 -15.74 4.50
CA VAL A 164 -9.98 -14.90 5.66
C VAL A 164 -11.49 -14.66 5.65
N ASN A 165 -12.12 -14.90 6.78
CA ASN A 165 -13.55 -14.68 6.98
C ASN A 165 -13.78 -13.76 8.17
N SER A 166 -14.83 -12.94 8.10
CA SER A 166 -15.27 -12.15 9.25
C SER A 166 -16.45 -12.86 9.89
N ASP A 167 -16.28 -13.29 11.16
CA ASP A 167 -17.35 -13.89 11.97
C ASP A 167 -17.53 -13.08 13.24
N ARG A 168 -18.76 -12.53 13.44
CA ARG A 168 -19.22 -11.86 14.67
C ARG A 168 -18.19 -10.92 15.32
N ARG A 169 -17.54 -10.05 14.53
CA ARG A 169 -16.46 -9.12 14.94
C ARG A 169 -15.07 -9.77 15.14
N LYS A 170 -14.90 -11.04 14.82
CA LYS A 170 -13.60 -11.68 14.79
C LYS A 170 -13.20 -11.95 13.35
N ILE A 171 -11.95 -11.71 13.05
CA ILE A 171 -11.38 -12.06 11.74
C ILE A 171 -10.67 -13.38 11.94
N VAL A 172 -11.13 -14.39 11.22
CA VAL A 172 -10.63 -15.75 11.34
C VAL A 172 -10.19 -16.27 9.98
N ILE A 173 -9.27 -17.22 10.01
CA ILE A 173 -8.81 -17.95 8.84
C ILE A 173 -9.00 -19.44 9.05
N ASN A 174 -9.55 -20.12 8.06
CA ASN A 174 -9.60 -21.57 8.04
C ASN A 174 -8.28 -22.09 7.49
N ILE A 175 -7.50 -22.79 8.30
CA ILE A 175 -6.21 -23.39 7.92
C ILE A 175 -6.43 -24.86 7.68
N GLU A 176 -5.93 -25.39 6.56
CA GLU A 176 -6.02 -26.82 6.24
C GLU A 176 -5.34 -27.68 7.33
N GLY A 177 -6.07 -28.67 7.83
CA GLY A 177 -5.59 -29.55 8.91
C GLY A 177 -5.83 -29.01 10.32
N VAL A 178 -6.48 -27.84 10.46
CA VAL A 178 -6.92 -27.28 11.74
C VAL A 178 -8.45 -27.28 11.75
N GLU A 179 -9.06 -27.96 12.73
CA GLU A 179 -10.52 -28.11 12.79
C GLU A 179 -11.25 -26.81 13.07
N GLU A 180 -10.69 -25.98 13.95
CA GLU A 180 -11.29 -24.71 14.37
C GLU A 180 -10.69 -23.53 13.60
N PRO A 181 -11.51 -22.52 13.20
CA PRO A 181 -11.01 -21.31 12.61
C PRO A 181 -10.04 -20.57 13.54
N VAL A 182 -8.88 -20.22 13.06
CA VAL A 182 -7.84 -19.50 13.81
C VAL A 182 -8.06 -18.01 13.72
N ASN A 183 -8.06 -17.30 14.87
CA ASN A 183 -8.09 -15.85 14.86
C ASN A 183 -6.81 -15.33 14.17
N ILE A 184 -6.96 -14.38 13.24
CA ILE A 184 -5.85 -13.82 12.46
C ILE A 184 -4.77 -13.22 13.35
N GLN A 185 -5.13 -12.72 14.53
CA GLN A 185 -4.16 -12.19 15.49
C GLN A 185 -3.22 -13.24 16.07
N ASN A 186 -3.62 -14.51 16.04
CA ASN A 186 -2.82 -15.64 16.53
C ASN A 186 -1.87 -16.21 15.47
N LEU A 187 -1.92 -15.71 14.24
CA LEU A 187 -0.96 -16.11 13.21
C LEU A 187 0.44 -15.55 13.50
N SER A 188 1.47 -16.23 13.00
CA SER A 188 2.82 -15.66 12.98
C SER A 188 2.85 -14.38 12.13
N SER A 189 3.79 -13.47 12.41
CA SER A 189 3.91 -12.21 11.67
C SER A 189 4.04 -12.43 10.16
N GLY A 190 4.84 -13.40 9.74
CA GLY A 190 4.97 -13.73 8.32
C GLY A 190 3.67 -14.24 7.69
N MET A 191 2.89 -15.09 8.38
CA MET A 191 1.58 -15.52 7.88
C MET A 191 0.59 -14.35 7.81
N LYS A 192 0.67 -13.39 8.74
CA LYS A 192 -0.14 -12.16 8.71
C LYS A 192 0.12 -11.36 7.45
N SER A 193 1.39 -11.13 7.08
CA SER A 193 1.76 -10.41 5.85
C SER A 193 1.15 -11.07 4.61
N PHE A 194 1.28 -12.39 4.48
CA PHE A 194 0.67 -13.13 3.37
C PHE A 194 -0.86 -13.10 3.40
N ALA A 195 -1.48 -13.17 4.58
CA ALA A 195 -2.94 -13.09 4.72
C ALA A 195 -3.49 -11.71 4.33
N ILE A 196 -2.78 -10.62 4.70
CA ILE A 196 -3.12 -9.26 4.29
C ILE A 196 -3.06 -9.13 2.76
N LEU A 197 -1.90 -9.46 2.18
CA LEU A 197 -1.70 -9.34 0.73
C LEU A 197 -2.75 -10.15 -0.04
N LYS A 198 -2.94 -11.42 0.33
CA LYS A 198 -3.95 -12.30 -0.26
C LYS A 198 -5.36 -11.71 -0.18
N THR A 199 -5.75 -11.18 0.97
CA THR A 199 -7.09 -10.64 1.17
C THR A 199 -7.31 -9.37 0.36
N ILE A 200 -6.33 -8.47 0.29
CA ILE A 200 -6.41 -7.23 -0.49
C ILE A 200 -6.53 -7.54 -2.00
N ILE A 201 -5.80 -8.55 -2.47
CA ILE A 201 -5.91 -9.04 -3.86
C ILE A 201 -7.32 -9.58 -4.10
N LEU A 202 -7.81 -10.49 -3.24
CA LEU A 202 -9.15 -11.09 -3.36
C LEU A 202 -10.28 -10.06 -3.22
N ASN A 203 -10.04 -8.98 -2.49
CA ASN A 203 -10.97 -7.87 -2.37
C ASN A 203 -10.92 -6.92 -3.59
N GLY A 204 -10.05 -7.17 -4.58
CA GLY A 204 -9.98 -6.42 -5.83
C GLY A 204 -9.32 -5.05 -5.74
N TYR A 205 -8.43 -4.84 -4.77
CA TYR A 205 -7.66 -3.58 -4.68
C TYR A 205 -6.35 -3.62 -5.45
N ILE A 206 -5.85 -4.79 -5.81
CA ILE A 206 -4.75 -4.96 -6.75
C ILE A 206 -5.37 -5.29 -8.11
N LYS A 207 -5.36 -4.36 -9.02
CA LYS A 207 -5.94 -4.41 -10.37
C LYS A 207 -4.96 -3.83 -11.39
N ASP A 208 -5.31 -3.94 -12.67
CA ASP A 208 -4.46 -3.47 -13.77
C ASP A 208 -3.92 -2.06 -13.51
N ARG A 209 -2.60 -1.92 -13.64
CA ARG A 209 -1.85 -0.67 -13.50
C ARG A 209 -1.94 0.02 -12.13
N SER A 210 -2.38 -0.69 -11.09
CA SER A 210 -2.31 -0.16 -9.71
C SER A 210 -0.86 -0.04 -9.24
N VAL A 211 -0.65 0.68 -8.15
CA VAL A 211 0.66 0.85 -7.53
C VAL A 211 0.69 0.07 -6.21
N LEU A 212 1.70 -0.77 -6.02
CA LEU A 212 1.96 -1.50 -4.79
C LEU A 212 3.30 -1.04 -4.22
N ILE A 213 3.28 -0.48 -3.03
CA ILE A 213 4.48 -0.02 -2.32
C ILE A 213 4.68 -0.96 -1.14
N LEU A 214 5.87 -1.56 -1.06
CA LEU A 214 6.25 -2.52 -0.04
C LEU A 214 7.49 -2.03 0.69
N ASP A 215 7.37 -1.81 1.99
CA ASP A 215 8.47 -1.37 2.83
C ASP A 215 8.94 -2.54 3.70
N GLU A 216 10.15 -3.03 3.43
CA GLU A 216 10.74 -4.20 4.07
C GLU A 216 9.77 -5.39 4.19
N PRO A 217 9.14 -5.82 3.09
CA PRO A 217 8.08 -6.83 3.14
C PRO A 217 8.57 -8.21 3.60
N GLU A 218 9.87 -8.42 3.59
CA GLU A 218 10.54 -9.63 4.03
C GLU A 218 10.72 -9.71 5.55
N ILE A 219 10.53 -8.63 6.31
CA ILE A 219 10.65 -8.64 7.76
C ILE A 219 9.74 -9.73 8.35
N HIS A 220 10.30 -10.50 9.28
CA HIS A 220 9.65 -11.65 9.91
C HIS A 220 9.34 -12.83 8.98
N LEU A 221 9.80 -12.82 7.72
CA LEU A 221 9.67 -13.96 6.83
C LEU A 221 10.88 -14.90 6.93
N HIS A 222 10.60 -16.20 7.06
CA HIS A 222 11.62 -17.22 6.83
C HIS A 222 12.17 -17.09 5.39
N PRO A 223 13.49 -17.28 5.12
CA PRO A 223 14.06 -17.12 3.78
C PRO A 223 13.29 -17.84 2.65
N LYS A 224 12.76 -19.03 2.90
CA LYS A 224 11.88 -19.71 1.92
C LYS A 224 10.62 -18.94 1.58
N TRP A 225 10.07 -18.19 2.52
CA TRP A 225 8.87 -17.38 2.31
C TRP A 225 9.20 -16.06 1.60
N GLN A 226 10.40 -15.54 1.78
CA GLN A 226 10.88 -14.40 1.00
C GLN A 226 10.91 -14.74 -0.50
N ILE A 227 11.37 -15.96 -0.85
CA ILE A 227 11.36 -16.46 -2.23
C ILE A 227 9.92 -16.55 -2.77
N ILE A 228 8.97 -17.05 -1.96
CA ILE A 228 7.56 -17.13 -2.36
C ILE A 228 6.96 -15.72 -2.55
N LEU A 229 7.30 -14.77 -1.68
CA LEU A 229 6.83 -13.39 -1.81
C LEU A 229 7.36 -12.73 -3.08
N ALA A 230 8.64 -12.94 -3.41
CA ALA A 230 9.22 -12.46 -4.65
C ALA A 230 8.50 -13.02 -5.89
N ASP A 231 8.19 -14.33 -5.91
CA ASP A 231 7.40 -14.97 -6.97
C ASP A 231 6.02 -14.32 -7.09
N VAL A 232 5.32 -14.10 -5.98
CA VAL A 232 4.00 -13.44 -5.97
C VAL A 232 4.07 -12.03 -6.57
N ILE A 233 5.07 -11.24 -6.20
CA ILE A 233 5.22 -9.86 -6.70
C ILE A 233 5.48 -9.85 -8.20
N ILE A 234 6.35 -10.73 -8.68
CA ILE A 234 6.66 -10.84 -10.11
C ILE A 234 5.44 -11.31 -10.90
N GLN A 235 4.68 -12.27 -10.37
CA GLN A 235 3.42 -12.70 -11.00
C GLN A 235 2.38 -11.56 -11.04
N LEU A 236 2.23 -10.78 -9.95
CA LEU A 236 1.35 -9.62 -9.93
C LEU A 236 1.75 -8.58 -10.98
N GLN A 237 3.05 -8.29 -11.09
CA GLN A 237 3.56 -7.36 -12.10
C GLN A 237 3.29 -7.85 -13.52
N LYS A 238 3.50 -9.14 -13.77
CA LYS A 238 3.31 -9.74 -15.09
C LYS A 238 1.85 -9.80 -15.50
N GLU A 239 0.97 -10.25 -14.60
CA GLU A 239 -0.44 -10.50 -14.92
C GLU A 239 -1.29 -9.21 -14.88
N TYR A 240 -0.96 -8.24 -14.03
CA TYR A 240 -1.73 -7.00 -13.84
C TYR A 240 -1.01 -5.73 -14.27
N GLU A 241 0.23 -5.83 -14.79
CA GLU A 241 1.05 -4.67 -15.16
C GLU A 241 1.17 -3.63 -14.03
N ILE A 242 1.15 -4.08 -12.77
CA ILE A 242 1.25 -3.18 -11.62
C ILE A 242 2.63 -2.54 -11.54
N THR A 243 2.72 -1.35 -10.97
CA THR A 243 3.99 -0.75 -10.58
C THR A 243 4.31 -1.13 -9.14
N CYS A 244 5.38 -1.89 -8.92
CA CYS A 244 5.87 -2.21 -7.58
C CYS A 244 7.02 -1.28 -7.21
N VAL A 245 6.94 -0.68 -6.02
CA VAL A 245 8.06 0.03 -5.37
C VAL A 245 8.40 -0.76 -4.12
N ILE A 246 9.64 -1.24 -4.02
CA ILE A 246 10.06 -2.14 -2.94
C ILE A 246 11.29 -1.54 -2.27
N ASN A 247 11.21 -1.38 -0.96
CA ASN A 247 12.37 -1.10 -0.11
C ASN A 247 12.74 -2.39 0.62
N THR A 248 14.01 -2.80 0.57
CA THR A 248 14.48 -4.04 1.19
C THR A 248 15.93 -3.95 1.62
N HIS A 249 16.26 -4.64 2.71
CA HIS A 249 17.62 -4.89 3.18
C HIS A 249 18.01 -6.37 3.07
N SER A 250 17.19 -7.22 2.45
CA SER A 250 17.45 -8.66 2.33
C SER A 250 18.11 -9.01 1.01
N PRO A 251 19.37 -9.49 1.00
CA PRO A 251 20.02 -9.98 -0.22
C PRO A 251 19.29 -11.20 -0.81
N TYR A 252 18.68 -12.03 0.03
CA TYR A 252 17.90 -13.20 -0.43
C TYR A 252 16.64 -12.78 -1.18
N PHE A 253 15.94 -11.77 -0.67
CA PHE A 253 14.73 -11.27 -1.30
C PHE A 253 15.04 -10.54 -2.60
N LEU A 254 16.08 -9.69 -2.61
CA LEU A 254 16.55 -9.00 -3.80
C LEU A 254 16.92 -10.00 -4.90
N ASN A 255 17.74 -11.00 -4.58
CA ASN A 255 18.16 -12.05 -5.52
C ASN A 255 16.96 -12.84 -6.06
N ALA A 256 15.96 -13.15 -5.19
CA ALA A 256 14.77 -13.84 -5.64
C ALA A 256 13.95 -12.98 -6.64
N ILE A 257 13.86 -11.67 -6.44
CA ILE A 257 13.23 -10.75 -7.41
C ILE A 257 13.96 -10.80 -8.75
N GLU A 258 15.29 -10.75 -8.77
CA GLU A 258 16.08 -10.83 -10.02
C GLU A 258 15.86 -12.15 -10.75
N VAL A 259 15.98 -13.27 -10.03
CA VAL A 259 15.82 -14.62 -10.61
C VAL A 259 14.43 -14.82 -11.20
N PHE A 260 13.39 -14.39 -10.49
CA PHE A 260 12.02 -14.50 -11.02
C PHE A 260 11.74 -13.51 -12.15
N ALA A 261 12.29 -12.30 -12.13
CA ALA A 261 12.18 -11.34 -13.21
C ALA A 261 12.81 -11.87 -14.50
N GLU A 262 13.99 -12.51 -14.41
CA GLU A 262 14.67 -13.14 -15.53
C GLU A 262 13.85 -14.33 -16.07
N LYS A 263 13.38 -15.21 -15.18
CA LYS A 263 12.56 -16.37 -15.53
C LYS A 263 11.30 -15.97 -16.28
N GLU A 264 10.64 -14.91 -15.83
CA GLU A 264 9.41 -14.40 -16.43
C GLU A 264 9.65 -13.41 -17.59
N LYS A 265 10.94 -13.13 -17.92
CA LYS A 265 11.38 -12.25 -19.02
C LYS A 265 10.88 -10.81 -18.89
N ILE A 266 10.94 -10.27 -17.67
CA ILE A 266 10.55 -8.89 -17.35
C ILE A 266 11.69 -8.11 -16.68
N SER A 267 12.93 -8.59 -16.73
CA SER A 267 14.10 -7.92 -16.14
C SER A 267 14.30 -6.51 -16.69
N ASP A 268 13.93 -6.25 -17.93
CA ASP A 268 13.98 -4.94 -18.57
C ASP A 268 13.02 -3.91 -17.93
N ARG A 269 12.02 -4.38 -17.18
CA ARG A 269 11.07 -3.55 -16.42
C ARG A 269 11.54 -3.27 -15.00
N CYS A 270 12.58 -3.95 -14.52
CA CYS A 270 13.12 -3.77 -13.18
C CYS A 270 14.15 -2.63 -13.17
N LYS A 271 14.08 -1.80 -12.14
CA LYS A 271 15.04 -0.75 -11.85
C LYS A 271 15.52 -0.88 -10.42
N TYR A 272 16.82 -0.70 -10.21
CA TYR A 272 17.44 -0.87 -8.91
C TYR A 272 18.09 0.44 -8.47
N TYR A 273 17.84 0.83 -7.24
CA TYR A 273 18.31 2.08 -6.68
C TYR A 273 19.02 1.83 -5.36
N LEU A 274 20.18 2.42 -5.19
CA LEU A 274 20.95 2.38 -3.95
C LEU A 274 20.76 3.68 -3.19
N ALA A 275 20.28 3.58 -1.95
CA ALA A 275 20.13 4.71 -1.04
C ALA A 275 21.38 4.86 -0.18
N GLU A 276 22.07 5.99 -0.31
CA GLU A 276 23.29 6.34 0.44
C GLU A 276 23.07 7.68 1.17
N LYS A 277 23.98 8.04 2.07
CA LYS A 277 23.93 9.35 2.77
C LYS A 277 23.92 10.56 1.81
N SER A 278 24.47 10.40 0.63
CA SER A 278 24.53 11.42 -0.43
C SER A 278 23.26 11.53 -1.26
N GLY A 279 22.37 10.55 -1.19
CA GLY A 279 21.14 10.48 -1.97
C GLY A 279 20.86 9.10 -2.53
N ILE A 280 20.02 9.05 -3.57
CA ILE A 280 19.62 7.81 -4.24
C ILE A 280 20.27 7.76 -5.61
N THR A 281 20.94 6.64 -5.91
CA THR A 281 21.66 6.39 -7.18
C THR A 281 20.99 5.24 -7.93
N ASP A 282 20.73 5.42 -9.24
CA ASP A 282 20.31 4.32 -10.12
C ASP A 282 21.50 3.38 -10.38
N VAL A 283 21.39 2.15 -9.94
CA VAL A 283 22.38 1.10 -10.07
C VAL A 283 21.87 -0.09 -10.89
N SER A 284 20.89 0.12 -11.75
CA SER A 284 20.27 -0.94 -12.55
C SER A 284 21.27 -1.67 -13.46
N PHE A 285 22.40 -1.05 -13.81
CA PHE A 285 23.49 -1.65 -14.58
C PHE A 285 24.70 -2.09 -13.72
N SER A 286 24.63 -1.93 -12.41
CA SER A 286 25.70 -2.25 -11.46
C SER A 286 25.10 -2.67 -10.11
N ILE A 287 24.19 -3.63 -10.14
CA ILE A 287 23.48 -4.12 -8.96
C ILE A 287 24.43 -4.75 -7.93
N ASP A 288 25.60 -5.23 -8.35
CA ASP A 288 26.65 -5.75 -7.48
C ASP A 288 26.99 -4.78 -6.34
N ARG A 289 26.89 -3.47 -6.56
CA ARG A 289 27.08 -2.45 -5.50
C ARG A 289 26.11 -2.59 -4.35
N ILE A 290 24.88 -3.06 -4.61
CA ILE A 290 23.91 -3.32 -3.54
C ILE A 290 24.33 -4.54 -2.75
N TYR A 291 24.77 -5.60 -3.44
CA TYR A 291 25.24 -6.83 -2.80
C TYR A 291 26.50 -6.60 -1.98
N GLU A 292 27.46 -5.82 -2.49
CA GLU A 292 28.65 -5.40 -1.75
C GLU A 292 28.26 -4.71 -0.43
N LEU A 293 27.33 -3.76 -0.46
CA LEU A 293 26.87 -3.08 0.75
C LEU A 293 26.16 -4.03 1.72
N LEU A 294 25.38 -4.98 1.21
CA LEU A 294 24.65 -5.95 2.03
C LEU A 294 25.59 -7.05 2.61
N SER A 295 26.75 -7.29 1.99
CA SER A 295 27.75 -8.25 2.46
C SER A 295 28.75 -7.67 3.47
N ASP A 296 28.85 -6.37 3.60
CA ASP A 296 29.80 -5.67 4.50
C ASP A 296 29.77 -6.19 5.95
N ALA A 297 28.59 -6.63 6.42
CA ALA A 297 28.46 -7.25 7.74
C ALA A 297 29.16 -8.61 7.86
N PHE A 298 29.25 -9.38 6.77
CA PHE A 298 29.97 -10.64 6.74
C PHE A 298 31.48 -10.42 6.67
N ASP A 299 31.92 -9.43 5.90
CA ASP A 299 33.34 -9.03 5.82
C ASP A 299 33.83 -8.58 7.20
N THR A 300 33.03 -7.81 7.93
CA THR A 300 33.32 -7.42 9.33
C THR A 300 33.44 -8.62 10.26
N LEU A 301 32.59 -9.66 10.10
CA LEU A 301 32.67 -10.88 10.92
C LEU A 301 33.92 -11.71 10.58
N ASP A 302 34.29 -11.78 9.32
CA ASP A 302 35.49 -12.48 8.86
C ASP A 302 36.75 -11.78 9.37
N GLU A 303 36.80 -10.45 9.41
CA GLU A 303 37.87 -9.68 10.03
C GLU A 303 38.01 -10.02 11.52
N ILE A 304 36.92 -10.03 12.27
CA ILE A 304 36.92 -10.38 13.73
C ILE A 304 37.42 -11.81 13.94
N GLN A 305 37.05 -12.77 13.07
CA GLN A 305 37.52 -14.15 13.16
C GLN A 305 39.00 -14.29 12.79
N GLY A 306 39.53 -13.43 11.91
CA GLY A 306 40.93 -13.43 11.50
C GLY A 306 41.88 -12.78 12.52
N GLU A 307 41.38 -12.07 13.52
CA GLU A 307 42.14 -11.45 14.60
C GLU A 307 42.42 -12.41 15.79
N GLU A 308 41.92 -13.66 15.76
CA GLU A 308 42.24 -14.73 16.73
C GLU A 308 43.39 -15.63 16.19
#